data_0345a7d52d4a2252ff8c007a7484c6f8
#
_entry.id   0345a7d52d4a2252ff8c007a7484c6f8
#
_cell.length_a   1.000
_cell.length_b   1.000
_cell.length_c   1.000
_cell.angle_alpha   90.00
_cell.angle_beta   90.00
_cell.angle_gamma   90.00
#
_symmetry.space_group_name_H-M   'P 1'
#
loop_
_entity.id
_entity.type
_entity.pdbx_description
1 polymer ?
#
loop_
_entity_poly.entity_id
_entity_poly.type
_entity_poly.pdbx_seq_one_letter_code
_entity_poly.pdbx_strand_id
1 'polypeptide(L)'
;MSTVENPVESHIESRISANHFDAARLLADHEIEDLIRLATKAPSAFNLQNWKFVAVRTADAKARLLPHAYGQRKVVDAAVTFIVCGTLEPHRTLPVALQPSVNAGLIDDATRDGWLGAARSMYQDNPALQRDEAIRSASLAAMTLMLAAQGKGLASGPMIGFDPAGVAREFGLASTDLPAMLVTVGYPAPGNWPQKPRRPVADVLLFA
;
A
#
# COMPACT_ATOMS: atom_id res chain seq x y z
N MET A 1 33.15 -7.21 -20.12
CA MET A 1 32.39 -6.01 -19.76
C MET A 1 31.67 -6.32 -18.45
N SER A 2 32.05 -5.67 -17.34
CA SER A 2 31.30 -5.80 -16.09
C SER A 2 29.94 -5.16 -16.29
N THR A 3 28.87 -5.94 -16.34
CA THR A 3 27.49 -5.43 -16.32
C THR A 3 27.31 -4.77 -14.96
N VAL A 4 27.26 -3.45 -14.92
CA VAL A 4 26.83 -2.74 -13.71
C VAL A 4 25.43 -3.22 -13.42
N GLU A 5 25.28 -3.98 -12.33
CA GLU A 5 23.98 -4.49 -11.89
C GLU A 5 23.05 -3.32 -11.63
N ASN A 6 21.88 -3.30 -12.30
CA ASN A 6 20.92 -2.24 -12.13
C ASN A 6 20.28 -2.40 -10.72
N PRO A 7 20.49 -1.44 -9.81
CA PRO A 7 20.02 -1.59 -8.44
C PRO A 7 18.51 -1.72 -8.33
N VAL A 8 17.75 -1.19 -9.29
CA VAL A 8 16.28 -1.31 -9.32
C VAL A 8 15.86 -2.73 -9.73
N GLU A 9 16.52 -3.32 -10.72
CA GLU A 9 16.25 -4.70 -11.15
C GLU A 9 16.56 -5.68 -10.03
N SER A 10 17.75 -5.60 -9.44
CA SER A 10 18.16 -6.43 -8.29
C SER A 10 17.16 -6.30 -7.12
N HIS A 11 16.67 -5.08 -6.87
CA HIS A 11 15.69 -4.80 -5.83
C HIS A 11 14.33 -5.47 -6.10
N ILE A 12 13.86 -5.45 -7.34
CA ILE A 12 12.62 -6.11 -7.75
C ILE A 12 12.76 -7.63 -7.70
N GLU A 13 13.87 -8.17 -8.19
CA GLU A 13 14.12 -9.60 -8.27
C GLU A 13 14.32 -10.24 -6.89
N SER A 14 14.98 -9.56 -5.98
CA SER A 14 15.26 -10.08 -4.62
C SER A 14 14.07 -9.97 -3.67
N ARG A 15 13.00 -9.20 -3.99
CA ARG A 15 11.84 -9.04 -3.13
C ARG A 15 11.07 -10.36 -2.95
N ILE A 16 10.87 -10.74 -1.71
CA ILE A 16 10.05 -11.90 -1.32
C ILE A 16 8.80 -11.47 -0.54
N SER A 17 7.84 -12.37 -0.42
CA SER A 17 6.72 -12.25 0.52
C SER A 17 7.06 -13.00 1.80
N ALA A 18 7.47 -12.26 2.83
CA ALA A 18 7.92 -12.84 4.09
C ALA A 18 6.76 -13.36 4.94
N ASN A 19 7.00 -14.47 5.65
CA ASN A 19 6.12 -15.05 6.63
C ASN A 19 6.74 -15.11 8.03
N HIS A 20 8.06 -14.99 8.13
CA HIS A 20 8.82 -15.08 9.38
C HIS A 20 9.57 -13.77 9.63
N PHE A 21 9.34 -13.21 10.81
CA PHE A 21 9.92 -11.93 11.25
C PHE A 21 10.58 -12.11 12.62
N ASP A 22 11.60 -11.29 12.88
CA ASP A 22 12.23 -11.17 14.19
C ASP A 22 11.35 -10.29 15.09
N ALA A 23 10.54 -10.92 15.94
CA ALA A 23 9.61 -10.23 16.82
C ALA A 23 10.27 -9.40 17.92
N ALA A 24 11.57 -9.60 18.18
CA ALA A 24 12.30 -8.82 19.17
C ALA A 24 12.72 -7.44 18.64
N ARG A 25 12.72 -7.24 17.32
CA ARG A 25 13.15 -5.99 16.69
C ARG A 25 11.94 -5.15 16.29
N LEU A 26 11.85 -3.97 16.88
CA LEU A 26 10.78 -3.01 16.64
C LEU A 26 11.24 -1.91 15.68
N LEU A 27 10.29 -1.19 15.10
CA LEU A 27 10.51 0.04 14.35
C LEU A 27 10.09 1.25 15.19
N ALA A 28 10.90 2.30 15.16
CA ALA A 28 10.54 3.58 15.75
C ALA A 28 9.49 4.31 14.90
N ASP A 29 8.78 5.27 15.48
CA ASP A 29 7.70 6.01 14.81
C ASP A 29 8.19 6.69 13.53
N HIS A 30 9.35 7.33 13.58
CA HIS A 30 9.93 8.02 12.42
C HIS A 30 10.30 7.06 11.27
N GLU A 31 10.65 5.78 11.57
CA GLU A 31 10.92 4.78 10.55
C GLU A 31 9.61 4.35 9.86
N ILE A 32 8.53 4.22 10.64
CA ILE A 32 7.18 3.93 10.11
C ILE A 32 6.68 5.10 9.27
N GLU A 33 6.84 6.33 9.74
CA GLU A 33 6.46 7.54 9.01
C GLU A 33 7.23 7.67 7.69
N ASP A 34 8.53 7.36 7.69
CA ASP A 34 9.35 7.40 6.49
C ASP A 34 8.93 6.34 5.45
N LEU A 35 8.54 5.14 5.90
CA LEU A 35 7.96 4.12 5.03
C LEU A 35 6.69 4.63 4.34
N ILE A 36 5.79 5.30 5.08
CA ILE A 36 4.55 5.86 4.52
C ILE A 36 4.85 7.04 3.61
N ARG A 37 5.78 7.91 3.98
CA ARG A 37 6.23 9.01 3.10
C ARG A 37 6.71 8.49 1.74
N LEU A 38 7.42 7.35 1.71
CA LEU A 38 7.84 6.72 0.47
C LEU A 38 6.66 6.04 -0.25
N ALA A 39 5.80 5.33 0.47
CA ALA A 39 4.61 4.69 -0.09
C ALA A 39 3.70 5.68 -0.84
N THR A 40 3.54 6.89 -0.30
CA THR A 40 2.72 7.95 -0.91
C THR A 40 3.36 8.61 -2.14
N LYS A 41 4.55 8.17 -2.58
CA LYS A 41 5.11 8.52 -3.89
C LYS A 41 4.56 7.68 -5.03
N ALA A 42 3.74 6.69 -4.73
CA ALA A 42 3.00 5.95 -5.75
C ALA A 42 2.12 6.89 -6.60
N PRO A 43 1.95 6.62 -7.90
CA PRO A 43 1.01 7.38 -8.72
C PRO A 43 -0.44 7.00 -8.37
N SER A 44 -1.36 7.91 -8.63
CA SER A 44 -2.81 7.67 -8.62
C SER A 44 -3.48 8.49 -9.72
N ALA A 45 -4.66 8.08 -10.19
CA ALA A 45 -5.41 8.83 -11.19
C ALA A 45 -5.66 10.27 -10.72
N PHE A 46 -5.47 11.27 -11.56
CA PHE A 46 -5.60 12.69 -11.21
C PHE A 46 -4.83 13.13 -9.95
N ASN A 47 -3.85 12.37 -9.49
CA ASN A 47 -3.22 12.55 -8.18
C ASN A 47 -4.22 12.50 -7.01
N LEU A 48 -5.20 11.59 -7.09
CA LEU A 48 -6.26 11.42 -6.09
C LEU A 48 -5.74 11.14 -4.69
N GLN A 49 -4.62 10.44 -4.58
CA GLN A 49 -4.01 10.03 -3.32
C GLN A 49 -5.02 9.38 -2.36
N ASN A 50 -5.99 8.65 -2.92
CA ASN A 50 -7.12 8.07 -2.22
C ASN A 50 -6.76 6.77 -1.50
N TRP A 51 -5.82 6.87 -0.59
CA TRP A 51 -5.34 5.82 0.30
C TRP A 51 -5.31 6.28 1.75
N LYS A 52 -5.35 5.30 2.65
CA LYS A 52 -5.16 5.49 4.08
C LYS A 52 -4.39 4.29 4.64
N PHE A 53 -3.52 4.53 5.59
CA PHE A 53 -2.72 3.51 6.25
C PHE A 53 -2.99 3.54 7.75
N VAL A 54 -3.24 2.36 8.34
CA VAL A 54 -3.27 2.21 9.80
C VAL A 54 -2.10 1.33 10.20
N ALA A 55 -1.18 1.88 11.00
CA ALA A 55 0.00 1.17 11.49
C ALA A 55 -0.33 0.43 12.79
N VAL A 56 -0.53 -0.88 12.69
CA VAL A 56 -0.78 -1.77 13.83
C VAL A 56 0.57 -2.23 14.38
N ARG A 57 1.05 -1.62 15.49
CA ARG A 57 2.41 -1.84 16.01
C ARG A 57 2.47 -2.28 17.48
N THR A 58 1.50 -1.90 18.29
CA THR A 58 1.48 -2.29 19.71
C THR A 58 1.03 -3.74 19.88
N ALA A 59 1.49 -4.40 20.93
CA ALA A 59 1.11 -5.79 21.23
C ALA A 59 -0.41 -5.95 21.33
N ASP A 60 -1.10 -5.00 21.97
CA ASP A 60 -2.56 -4.97 22.07
C ASP A 60 -3.22 -4.86 20.70
N ALA A 61 -2.83 -3.88 19.87
CA ALA A 61 -3.40 -3.70 18.54
C ALA A 61 -3.16 -4.91 17.62
N LYS A 62 -1.99 -5.54 17.72
CA LYS A 62 -1.68 -6.79 16.99
C LYS A 62 -2.54 -7.97 17.47
N ALA A 63 -2.78 -8.07 18.78
CA ALA A 63 -3.66 -9.10 19.36
C ALA A 63 -5.11 -8.92 18.87
N ARG A 64 -5.59 -7.69 18.76
CA ARG A 64 -6.92 -7.38 18.20
C ARG A 64 -7.01 -7.64 16.70
N LEU A 65 -5.93 -7.43 15.93
CA LEU A 65 -5.92 -7.73 14.49
C LEU A 65 -5.87 -9.23 14.19
N LEU A 66 -5.20 -10.02 15.04
CA LEU A 66 -4.91 -11.44 14.79
C LEU A 66 -6.15 -12.30 14.44
N PRO A 67 -7.29 -12.23 15.16
CA PRO A 67 -8.48 -13.01 14.81
C PRO A 67 -9.05 -12.61 13.44
N HIS A 68 -9.02 -11.33 13.09
CA HIS A 68 -9.46 -10.85 11.78
C HIS A 68 -8.49 -11.20 10.63
N ALA A 69 -7.26 -11.56 10.96
CA ALA A 69 -6.26 -12.09 10.03
C ALA A 69 -6.20 -13.63 10.02
N TYR A 70 -7.28 -14.29 10.46
CA TYR A 70 -7.40 -15.76 10.52
C TYR A 70 -6.26 -16.44 11.28
N GLY A 71 -5.77 -15.83 12.35
CA GLY A 71 -4.71 -16.38 13.20
C GLY A 71 -3.31 -16.38 12.57
N GLN A 72 -3.08 -15.66 11.48
CA GLN A 72 -1.77 -15.64 10.82
C GLN A 72 -0.71 -14.95 11.69
N ARG A 73 0.20 -15.75 12.25
CA ARG A 73 1.21 -15.31 13.22
C ARG A 73 2.08 -14.15 12.75
N LYS A 74 2.37 -14.05 11.46
CA LYS A 74 3.18 -12.96 10.89
C LYS A 74 2.62 -11.55 11.21
N VAL A 75 1.32 -11.43 11.47
CA VAL A 75 0.68 -10.18 11.89
C VAL A 75 1.18 -9.70 13.25
N VAL A 76 1.48 -10.65 14.15
CA VAL A 76 1.99 -10.38 15.49
C VAL A 76 3.52 -10.27 15.50
N ASP A 77 4.18 -11.13 14.74
CA ASP A 77 5.64 -11.27 14.75
C ASP A 77 6.35 -10.14 13.98
N ALA A 78 5.71 -9.54 12.97
CA ALA A 78 6.24 -8.38 12.26
C ALA A 78 6.38 -7.15 13.19
N ALA A 79 7.32 -6.25 12.90
CA ALA A 79 7.48 -5.01 13.67
C ALA A 79 6.22 -4.13 13.58
N VAL A 80 5.62 -4.04 12.39
CA VAL A 80 4.34 -3.35 12.14
C VAL A 80 3.53 -4.11 11.09
N THR A 81 2.21 -4.09 11.22
CA THR A 81 1.28 -4.51 10.16
C THR A 81 0.48 -3.31 9.71
N PHE A 82 0.58 -2.95 8.45
CA PHE A 82 -0.23 -1.90 7.86
C PHE A 82 -1.56 -2.45 7.36
N ILE A 83 -2.67 -1.84 7.79
CA ILE A 83 -3.95 -1.96 7.11
C ILE A 83 -3.90 -0.91 6.00
N VAL A 84 -3.79 -1.36 4.76
CA VAL A 84 -3.76 -0.48 3.60
C VAL A 84 -5.16 -0.37 3.04
N CYS A 85 -5.74 0.82 3.14
CA CYS A 85 -7.07 1.12 2.66
C CYS A 85 -7.00 1.98 1.40
N GLY A 86 -7.90 1.73 0.45
CA GLY A 86 -8.29 2.71 -0.53
C GLY A 86 -9.48 3.51 0.00
N THR A 87 -9.59 4.80 -0.36
CA THR A 87 -10.72 5.63 0.06
C THR A 87 -11.72 5.82 -1.07
N LEU A 88 -12.99 5.61 -0.74
CA LEU A 88 -14.10 5.83 -1.66
C LEU A 88 -14.38 7.33 -1.81
N GLU A 89 -15.25 7.69 -2.75
CA GLU A 89 -15.63 9.07 -3.05
C GLU A 89 -14.43 9.99 -3.35
N PRO A 90 -13.44 9.54 -4.16
CA PRO A 90 -12.18 10.27 -4.34
C PRO A 90 -12.38 11.66 -4.96
N HIS A 91 -13.48 11.88 -5.72
CA HIS A 91 -13.84 13.17 -6.28
C HIS A 91 -14.11 14.25 -5.22
N ARG A 92 -14.49 13.85 -3.99
CA ARG A 92 -14.73 14.79 -2.89
C ARG A 92 -13.45 15.29 -2.23
N THR A 93 -12.42 14.44 -2.19
CA THR A 93 -11.12 14.77 -1.58
C THR A 93 -10.11 15.37 -2.57
N LEU A 94 -10.35 15.22 -3.87
CA LEU A 94 -9.45 15.69 -4.92
C LEU A 94 -9.13 17.20 -4.86
N PRO A 95 -10.07 18.11 -4.53
CA PRO A 95 -9.72 19.53 -4.42
C PRO A 95 -8.59 19.79 -3.43
N VAL A 96 -8.62 19.11 -2.28
CA VAL A 96 -7.57 19.22 -1.25
C VAL A 96 -6.26 18.59 -1.73
N ALA A 97 -6.32 17.46 -2.41
CA ALA A 97 -5.15 16.75 -2.93
C ALA A 97 -4.40 17.56 -4.01
N LEU A 98 -5.11 18.33 -4.83
CA LEU A 98 -4.52 19.14 -5.91
C LEU A 98 -3.99 20.49 -5.46
N GLN A 99 -4.49 21.04 -4.35
CA GLN A 99 -4.12 22.40 -3.91
C GLN A 99 -2.60 22.63 -3.77
N PRO A 100 -1.81 21.66 -3.22
CA PRO A 100 -0.35 21.83 -3.17
C PRO A 100 0.30 21.99 -4.55
N SER A 101 -0.23 21.28 -5.57
CA SER A 101 0.28 21.37 -6.94
C SER A 101 -0.02 22.73 -7.58
N VAL A 102 -1.19 23.30 -7.30
CA VAL A 102 -1.54 24.66 -7.72
C VAL A 102 -0.65 25.68 -7.03
N ASN A 103 -0.51 25.57 -5.71
CA ASN A 103 0.34 26.49 -4.92
C ASN A 103 1.82 26.48 -5.36
N ALA A 104 2.29 25.31 -5.82
CA ALA A 104 3.65 25.16 -6.35
C ALA A 104 3.80 25.56 -7.83
N GLY A 105 2.73 26.00 -8.49
CA GLY A 105 2.73 26.38 -9.91
C GLY A 105 2.96 25.22 -10.87
N LEU A 106 2.73 23.97 -10.43
CA LEU A 106 2.89 22.77 -11.25
C LEU A 106 1.69 22.54 -12.18
N ILE A 107 0.51 22.99 -11.77
CA ILE A 107 -0.71 23.05 -12.58
C ILE A 107 -1.38 24.41 -12.35
N ASP A 108 -2.07 24.92 -13.36
CA ASP A 108 -2.89 26.12 -13.25
C ASP A 108 -4.31 25.81 -12.77
N ASP A 109 -5.09 26.86 -12.48
CA ASP A 109 -6.48 26.71 -12.03
C ASP A 109 -7.38 26.04 -13.09
N ALA A 110 -7.15 26.31 -14.39
CA ALA A 110 -7.92 25.71 -15.47
C ALA A 110 -7.71 24.20 -15.55
N THR A 111 -6.47 23.76 -15.42
CA THR A 111 -6.12 22.33 -15.36
C THR A 111 -6.74 21.66 -14.12
N ARG A 112 -6.63 22.29 -12.94
CA ARG A 112 -7.27 21.81 -11.71
C ARG A 112 -8.78 21.64 -11.92
N ASP A 113 -9.46 22.66 -12.41
CA ASP A 113 -10.92 22.64 -12.57
C ASP A 113 -11.37 21.60 -13.61
N GLY A 114 -10.60 21.42 -14.68
CA GLY A 114 -10.78 20.34 -15.65
C GLY A 114 -10.69 18.96 -15.01
N TRP A 115 -9.67 18.72 -14.16
CA TRP A 115 -9.53 17.44 -13.47
C TRP A 115 -10.61 17.20 -12.42
N LEU A 116 -11.04 18.25 -11.70
CA LEU A 116 -12.17 18.17 -10.76
C LEU A 116 -13.47 17.78 -11.48
N GLY A 117 -13.74 18.41 -12.63
CA GLY A 117 -14.89 18.09 -13.46
C GLY A 117 -14.87 16.65 -13.98
N ALA A 118 -13.74 16.22 -14.52
CA ALA A 118 -13.56 14.85 -15.02
C ALA A 118 -13.70 13.81 -13.91
N ALA A 119 -13.05 14.01 -12.75
CA ALA A 119 -13.15 13.09 -11.62
C ALA A 119 -14.59 13.01 -11.07
N ARG A 120 -15.28 14.15 -10.99
CA ARG A 120 -16.71 14.15 -10.61
C ARG A 120 -17.56 13.34 -11.58
N SER A 121 -17.40 13.56 -12.88
CA SER A 121 -18.12 12.81 -13.92
C SER A 121 -17.86 11.31 -13.86
N MET A 122 -16.63 10.90 -13.54
CA MET A 122 -16.26 9.49 -13.49
C MET A 122 -16.74 8.79 -12.22
N TYR A 123 -16.57 9.42 -11.07
CA TYR A 123 -16.73 8.75 -9.77
C TYR A 123 -18.04 9.06 -9.06
N GLN A 124 -18.64 10.24 -9.29
CA GLN A 124 -19.92 10.56 -8.66
C GLN A 124 -20.98 9.54 -9.10
N ASP A 125 -21.74 9.01 -8.15
CA ASP A 125 -22.82 8.04 -8.37
C ASP A 125 -22.34 6.72 -9.06
N ASN A 126 -21.04 6.43 -9.03
CA ASN A 126 -20.47 5.21 -9.61
C ASN A 126 -19.67 4.41 -8.55
N PRO A 127 -20.35 3.70 -7.64
CA PRO A 127 -19.69 2.98 -6.54
C PRO A 127 -18.76 1.87 -7.04
N ALA A 128 -19.02 1.25 -8.17
CA ALA A 128 -18.15 0.23 -8.76
C ALA A 128 -16.80 0.83 -9.14
N LEU A 129 -16.79 1.94 -9.88
CA LEU A 129 -15.56 2.60 -10.30
C LEU A 129 -14.81 3.22 -9.11
N GLN A 130 -15.52 3.76 -8.12
CA GLN A 130 -14.91 4.22 -6.87
C GLN A 130 -14.15 3.10 -6.16
N ARG A 131 -14.77 1.92 -6.08
CA ARG A 131 -14.15 0.73 -5.47
C ARG A 131 -12.92 0.27 -6.25
N ASP A 132 -13.02 0.19 -7.57
CA ASP A 132 -11.90 -0.23 -8.43
C ASP A 132 -10.73 0.74 -8.30
N GLU A 133 -10.98 2.04 -8.28
CA GLU A 133 -9.94 3.05 -8.11
C GLU A 133 -9.33 3.01 -6.70
N ALA A 134 -10.13 2.80 -5.66
CA ALA A 134 -9.66 2.65 -4.29
C ALA A 134 -8.69 1.46 -4.17
N ILE A 135 -9.04 0.29 -4.73
CA ILE A 135 -8.18 -0.89 -4.75
C ILE A 135 -6.91 -0.64 -5.57
N ARG A 136 -7.04 -0.03 -6.76
CA ARG A 136 -5.89 0.28 -7.64
C ARG A 136 -4.87 1.18 -6.94
N SER A 137 -5.32 2.31 -6.38
CA SER A 137 -4.46 3.26 -5.69
C SER A 137 -3.81 2.65 -4.44
N ALA A 138 -4.58 1.92 -3.62
CA ALA A 138 -4.06 1.22 -2.46
C ALA A 138 -3.00 0.17 -2.84
N SER A 139 -3.21 -0.56 -3.93
CA SER A 139 -2.28 -1.59 -4.41
C SER A 139 -0.97 -1.00 -4.92
N LEU A 140 -1.01 0.12 -5.64
CA LEU A 140 0.18 0.85 -6.08
C LEU A 140 1.00 1.37 -4.88
N ALA A 141 0.32 1.97 -3.91
CA ALA A 141 0.97 2.46 -2.69
C ALA A 141 1.54 1.32 -1.84
N ALA A 142 0.83 0.18 -1.74
CA ALA A 142 1.33 -1.01 -1.04
C ALA A 142 2.56 -1.60 -1.70
N MET A 143 2.63 -1.65 -3.03
CA MET A 143 3.84 -2.12 -3.73
C MET A 143 5.02 -1.18 -3.49
N THR A 144 4.79 0.14 -3.54
CA THR A 144 5.82 1.14 -3.24
C THR A 144 6.30 1.02 -1.78
N LEU A 145 5.39 0.78 -0.82
CA LEU A 145 5.72 0.50 0.58
C LEU A 145 6.64 -0.73 0.72
N MET A 146 6.32 -1.82 0.02
CA MET A 146 7.11 -3.05 0.07
C MET A 146 8.52 -2.86 -0.49
N LEU A 147 8.67 -2.11 -1.58
CA LEU A 147 9.98 -1.76 -2.14
C LEU A 147 10.75 -0.83 -1.20
N ALA A 148 10.09 0.15 -0.59
CA ALA A 148 10.70 1.04 0.41
C ALA A 148 11.20 0.26 1.64
N ALA A 149 10.41 -0.70 2.13
CA ALA A 149 10.80 -1.57 3.23
C ALA A 149 12.06 -2.38 2.89
N GLN A 150 12.09 -2.98 1.71
CA GLN A 150 13.26 -3.74 1.24
C GLN A 150 14.51 -2.86 1.12
N GLY A 151 14.40 -1.63 0.61
CA GLY A 151 15.51 -0.68 0.52
C GLY A 151 16.08 -0.26 1.88
N LYS A 152 15.32 -0.49 2.95
CA LYS A 152 15.74 -0.28 4.34
C LYS A 152 16.21 -1.58 5.03
N GLY A 153 16.40 -2.68 4.29
CA GLY A 153 16.80 -3.98 4.84
C GLY A 153 15.67 -4.68 5.62
N LEU A 154 14.43 -4.26 5.44
CA LEU A 154 13.26 -4.88 6.04
C LEU A 154 12.63 -5.86 5.05
N ALA A 155 11.95 -6.86 5.59
CA ALA A 155 11.09 -7.76 4.82
C ALA A 155 9.64 -7.29 4.87
N SER A 156 8.86 -7.68 3.86
CA SER A 156 7.43 -7.40 3.83
C SER A 156 6.61 -8.61 3.39
N GLY A 157 5.37 -8.70 3.88
CA GLY A 157 4.44 -9.79 3.56
C GLY A 157 3.04 -9.24 3.24
N PRO A 158 2.68 -9.07 1.96
CA PRO A 158 1.32 -8.68 1.58
C PRO A 158 0.35 -9.84 1.75
N MET A 159 -0.88 -9.54 2.14
CA MET A 159 -1.92 -10.55 2.32
C MET A 159 -3.33 -9.98 2.11
N ILE A 160 -4.19 -10.79 1.48
CA ILE A 160 -5.62 -10.53 1.33
C ILE A 160 -6.47 -11.53 2.15
N GLY A 161 -5.82 -12.51 2.79
CA GLY A 161 -6.48 -13.48 3.68
C GLY A 161 -6.79 -12.88 5.04
N PHE A 162 -7.80 -12.02 5.12
CA PHE A 162 -8.31 -11.40 6.35
C PHE A 162 -9.80 -11.07 6.18
N ASP A 163 -10.49 -10.73 7.29
CA ASP A 163 -11.87 -10.22 7.29
C ASP A 163 -11.87 -8.68 7.18
N PRO A 164 -12.10 -8.08 6.00
CA PRO A 164 -12.08 -6.62 5.85
C PRO A 164 -13.13 -5.91 6.69
N ALA A 165 -14.32 -6.49 6.85
CA ALA A 165 -15.39 -5.90 7.63
C ALA A 165 -15.08 -5.94 9.14
N GLY A 166 -14.52 -7.04 9.61
CA GLY A 166 -14.05 -7.16 10.99
C GLY A 166 -12.94 -6.18 11.30
N VAL A 167 -11.95 -6.07 10.41
CA VAL A 167 -10.86 -5.07 10.54
C VAL A 167 -11.41 -3.65 10.56
N ALA A 168 -12.35 -3.31 9.67
CA ALA A 168 -12.94 -1.97 9.63
C ALA A 168 -13.64 -1.62 10.95
N ARG A 169 -14.42 -2.54 11.51
CA ARG A 169 -15.09 -2.34 12.82
C ARG A 169 -14.08 -2.22 13.96
N GLU A 170 -13.11 -3.14 14.02
CA GLU A 170 -12.13 -3.22 15.11
C GLU A 170 -11.25 -1.98 15.21
N PHE A 171 -10.85 -1.42 14.07
CA PHE A 171 -9.96 -0.26 13.99
C PHE A 171 -10.69 1.06 13.73
N GLY A 172 -12.03 1.09 13.80
CA GLY A 172 -12.82 2.31 13.67
C GLY A 172 -12.65 3.02 12.34
N LEU A 173 -12.54 2.26 11.24
CA LEU A 173 -12.40 2.83 9.91
C LEU A 173 -13.72 3.48 9.48
N ALA A 174 -13.62 4.58 8.73
CA ALA A 174 -14.79 5.23 8.17
C ALA A 174 -15.46 4.33 7.12
N SER A 175 -16.75 4.54 6.84
CA SER A 175 -17.49 3.82 5.82
C SER A 175 -16.90 3.99 4.40
N THR A 176 -16.12 5.05 4.20
CA THR A 176 -15.39 5.32 2.95
C THR A 176 -14.01 4.65 2.91
N ASP A 177 -13.49 4.13 4.02
CA ASP A 177 -12.19 3.46 4.06
C ASP A 177 -12.38 1.97 3.72
N LEU A 178 -11.87 1.54 2.58
CA LEU A 178 -11.96 0.17 2.09
C LEU A 178 -10.65 -0.57 2.37
N PRO A 179 -10.56 -1.47 3.36
CA PRO A 179 -9.35 -2.28 3.58
C PRO A 179 -9.06 -3.15 2.35
N ALA A 180 -8.00 -2.81 1.61
CA ALA A 180 -7.62 -3.49 0.38
C ALA A 180 -6.69 -4.67 0.64
N MET A 181 -5.74 -4.51 1.55
CA MET A 181 -4.80 -5.56 1.97
C MET A 181 -4.15 -5.25 3.32
N LEU A 182 -3.58 -6.27 3.94
CA LEU A 182 -2.63 -6.10 5.03
C LEU A 182 -1.21 -6.24 4.48
N VAL A 183 -0.28 -5.43 4.98
CA VAL A 183 1.16 -5.55 4.68
C VAL A 183 1.92 -5.61 5.98
N THR A 184 2.48 -6.79 6.29
CA THR A 184 3.40 -6.95 7.43
C THR A 184 4.78 -6.45 7.03
N VAL A 185 5.44 -5.70 7.91
CA VAL A 185 6.80 -5.18 7.71
C VAL A 185 7.62 -5.37 8.98
N GLY A 186 8.85 -5.83 8.82
CA GLY A 186 9.77 -6.05 9.95
C GLY A 186 11.09 -6.64 9.49
N TYR A 187 11.94 -6.94 10.44
CA TYR A 187 13.22 -7.59 10.16
C TYR A 187 13.00 -9.06 9.83
N PRO A 188 13.61 -9.58 8.75
CA PRO A 188 13.41 -10.97 8.36
C PRO A 188 14.03 -11.93 9.39
N ALA A 189 13.31 -13.02 9.66
CA ALA A 189 13.82 -14.18 10.40
C ALA A 189 14.12 -15.33 9.43
N PRO A 190 14.92 -16.35 9.83
CA PRO A 190 15.17 -17.55 9.04
C PRO A 190 13.88 -18.30 8.68
N GLY A 191 13.88 -19.04 7.56
CA GLY A 191 12.77 -19.86 7.13
C GLY A 191 11.84 -19.22 6.09
N ASN A 192 12.10 -17.98 5.68
CA ASN A 192 11.38 -17.37 4.57
C ASN A 192 11.74 -18.07 3.24
N TRP A 193 10.72 -18.27 2.41
CA TRP A 193 10.92 -18.83 1.08
C TRP A 193 11.57 -17.81 0.14
N PRO A 194 12.39 -18.28 -0.82
CA PRO A 194 12.90 -17.41 -1.88
C PRO A 194 11.77 -16.89 -2.78
N GLN A 195 12.11 -16.01 -3.71
CA GLN A 195 11.19 -15.55 -4.75
C GLN A 195 10.60 -16.76 -5.49
N LYS A 196 9.29 -16.85 -5.53
CA LYS A 196 8.59 -17.94 -6.22
C LYS A 196 8.68 -17.74 -7.73
N PRO A 197 8.76 -18.83 -8.53
CA PRO A 197 8.72 -18.75 -9.98
C PRO A 197 7.52 -17.94 -10.49
N ARG A 198 7.69 -17.29 -11.62
CA ARG A 198 6.64 -16.57 -12.34
C ARG A 198 6.31 -17.32 -13.62
N ARG A 199 5.12 -17.07 -14.15
CA ARG A 199 4.76 -17.55 -15.48
C ARG A 199 5.74 -17.00 -16.51
N PRO A 200 6.02 -17.75 -17.61
CA PRO A 200 6.82 -17.24 -18.72
C PRO A 200 6.25 -15.93 -19.27
N VAL A 201 7.11 -15.03 -19.71
CA VAL A 201 6.69 -13.73 -20.25
C VAL A 201 5.76 -13.92 -21.47
N ALA A 202 6.00 -14.93 -22.29
CA ALA A 202 5.17 -15.25 -23.45
C ALA A 202 3.71 -15.59 -23.11
N ASP A 203 3.43 -16.02 -21.87
CA ASP A 203 2.07 -16.33 -21.41
C ASP A 203 1.26 -15.09 -20.99
N VAL A 204 1.93 -13.96 -20.83
CA VAL A 204 1.34 -12.74 -20.25
C VAL A 204 1.56 -11.51 -21.12
N LEU A 205 2.36 -11.61 -22.19
CA LEU A 205 2.68 -10.54 -23.12
C LEU A 205 2.13 -10.84 -24.51
N LEU A 206 1.41 -9.90 -25.07
CA LEU A 206 0.97 -9.90 -26.45
C LEU A 206 1.51 -8.62 -27.13
N PHE A 207 2.16 -8.78 -28.28
CA PHE A 207 2.51 -7.67 -29.15
C PHE A 207 1.35 -7.43 -30.13
N ALA A 208 0.84 -6.20 -30.24
CA ALA A 208 -0.23 -5.78 -31.13
C ALA A 208 0.32 -4.89 -32.24
#